data_b918e119456975832ff76ab1bc7998e9
#
_entry.id   b918e119456975832ff76ab1bc7998e9
#
_cell.length_a   1.000
_cell.length_b   1.000
_cell.length_c   1.000
_cell.angle_alpha   90.00
_cell.angle_beta   90.00
_cell.angle_gamma   90.00
#
_symmetry.space_group_name_H-M   'P 1'
#
loop_
_entity.id
_entity.type
_entity.pdbx_description
1 polymer ?
#
loop_
_entity_poly.entity_id
_entity_poly.type
_entity_poly.pdbx_seq_one_letter_code
_entity_poly.pdbx_strand_id
1 'polypeptide(L)'
;MEAFSATVNQIDSLIWSMAFVGLCLGAGFYLSLRLGFPQIRLIKDMLQLLFGEKKSEHGISSFQSFATTVGARVGMGNIAGVATAIFIGGPGSIFWMWMITFIGAASAFAESVLGQAYKIRNSSGVFMGGPAYYIEHGLKCAPYAKLFAVFAALGPGFLLPGVQINSLVLVFEEAFDVDRVIVGFICCAFLAFIIFGSIHRISKLAEFLTPFMCLIYMGFAAVILITHLDRIPAMLYTIVTSAVGMEPLFAGIIGSAVAWGVKRGIYSNEAGMGCGAIVSSAAETSHPAKQGLIQACSIYVDTLLIGTATALIVLLTGTYNVSDGQGGLLVNSVGNIEAGIKWAQYSLINTFGAWSGKVLAIIIVMFVFTSLTGYCYQAETNIRYMFKRNKAALTTVRVVFVLASFFGCLVNADAIWALGDIGYGLMGWANIIAIILLAPKAVAILRDYEEQKAKGQDPVFNPAKFGIHDYTGAWKKYQK
;
A
#
# COMPACT_ATOMS: atom_id res chain seq x y z
N MET A 1 15.47 -7.63 -24.27
CA MET A 1 15.18 -7.52 -22.81
C MET A 1 15.95 -6.36 -22.18
N GLU A 2 17.27 -6.25 -22.39
CA GLU A 2 18.09 -5.16 -21.81
C GLU A 2 17.62 -3.76 -22.19
N ALA A 3 17.35 -3.50 -23.49
CA ALA A 3 16.84 -2.20 -23.93
C ALA A 3 15.48 -1.86 -23.32
N PHE A 4 14.60 -2.85 -23.12
CA PHE A 4 13.32 -2.68 -22.45
C PHE A 4 13.52 -2.29 -20.98
N SER A 5 14.35 -3.04 -20.24
CA SER A 5 14.65 -2.74 -18.83
C SER A 5 15.27 -1.35 -18.67
N ALA A 6 16.22 -0.97 -19.55
CA ALA A 6 16.85 0.35 -19.52
C ALA A 6 15.82 1.48 -19.71
N THR A 7 14.91 1.33 -20.68
CA THR A 7 13.87 2.33 -20.95
C THR A 7 12.89 2.44 -19.77
N VAL A 8 12.45 1.32 -19.20
CA VAL A 8 11.54 1.29 -18.05
C VAL A 8 12.19 1.94 -16.83
N ASN A 9 13.46 1.62 -16.54
CA ASN A 9 14.21 2.22 -15.43
C ASN A 9 14.42 3.73 -15.61
N GLN A 10 14.62 4.20 -16.85
CA GLN A 10 14.73 5.63 -17.14
C GLN A 10 13.39 6.37 -16.88
N ILE A 11 12.26 5.79 -17.29
CA ILE A 11 10.94 6.36 -17.01
C ILE A 11 10.66 6.35 -15.50
N ASP A 12 10.97 5.25 -14.80
CA ASP A 12 10.84 5.14 -13.36
C ASP A 12 11.62 6.22 -12.63
N SER A 13 12.89 6.43 -12.98
CA SER A 13 13.74 7.45 -12.36
C SER A 13 13.23 8.89 -12.58
N LEU A 14 12.58 9.15 -13.72
CA LEU A 14 11.95 10.44 -13.99
C LEU A 14 10.71 10.67 -13.10
N ILE A 15 9.85 9.65 -12.97
CA ILE A 15 8.62 9.70 -12.18
C ILE A 15 8.94 9.81 -10.69
N TRP A 16 9.89 9.01 -10.19
CA TRP A 16 10.35 8.99 -8.81
C TRP A 16 11.54 9.93 -8.56
N SER A 17 11.60 11.02 -9.30
CA SER A 17 12.60 12.07 -9.09
C SER A 17 12.54 12.63 -7.65
N MET A 18 13.62 13.30 -7.22
CA MET A 18 13.66 13.98 -5.93
C MET A 18 12.52 15.01 -5.75
N ALA A 19 12.00 15.56 -6.87
CA ALA A 19 10.81 16.43 -6.84
C ALA A 19 9.56 15.68 -6.35
N PHE A 20 9.35 14.43 -6.78
CA PHE A 20 8.24 13.63 -6.31
C PHE A 20 8.42 13.19 -4.85
N VAL A 21 9.62 12.77 -4.46
CA VAL A 21 9.96 12.46 -3.07
C VAL A 21 9.69 13.67 -2.18
N GLY A 22 10.13 14.85 -2.59
CA GLY A 22 9.88 16.11 -1.90
C GLY A 22 8.39 16.47 -1.84
N LEU A 23 7.63 16.23 -2.91
CA LEU A 23 6.18 16.43 -2.93
C LEU A 23 5.48 15.50 -1.92
N CYS A 24 5.86 14.24 -1.84
CA CYS A 24 5.27 13.26 -0.90
C CYS A 24 5.54 13.66 0.56
N LEU A 25 6.79 13.99 0.89
CA LEU A 25 7.18 14.44 2.23
C LEU A 25 6.50 15.75 2.59
N GLY A 26 6.53 16.73 1.69
CA GLY A 26 5.93 18.05 1.87
C GLY A 26 4.42 17.98 2.03
N ALA A 27 3.74 17.19 1.21
CA ALA A 27 2.29 16.99 1.29
C ALA A 27 1.88 16.31 2.61
N GLY A 28 2.58 15.24 2.99
CA GLY A 28 2.32 14.53 4.25
C GLY A 28 2.51 15.44 5.46
N PHE A 29 3.58 16.23 5.47
CA PHE A 29 3.84 17.21 6.53
C PHE A 29 2.78 18.33 6.54
N TYR A 30 2.48 18.93 5.39
CA TYR A 30 1.43 19.95 5.24
C TYR A 30 0.08 19.46 5.75
N LEU A 31 -0.34 18.25 5.33
CA LEU A 31 -1.61 17.67 5.77
C LEU A 31 -1.60 17.34 7.27
N SER A 32 -0.47 16.85 7.81
CA SER A 32 -0.33 16.62 9.25
C SER A 32 -0.55 17.91 10.05
N LEU A 33 0.06 19.01 9.64
CA LEU A 33 -0.12 20.32 10.28
C LEU A 33 -1.57 20.83 10.13
N ARG A 34 -2.13 20.78 8.92
CA ARG A 34 -3.48 21.29 8.63
C ARG A 34 -4.58 20.56 9.37
N LEU A 35 -4.41 19.25 9.56
CA LEU A 35 -5.33 18.37 10.26
C LEU A 35 -5.06 18.31 11.79
N GLY A 36 -3.96 18.92 12.27
CA GLY A 36 -3.56 18.89 13.68
C GLY A 36 -3.12 17.51 14.15
N PHE A 37 -2.38 16.76 13.32
CA PHE A 37 -1.83 15.43 13.62
C PHE A 37 -2.88 14.41 14.08
N PRO A 38 -3.96 14.14 13.32
CA PRO A 38 -5.00 13.18 13.71
C PRO A 38 -4.43 11.78 13.90
N GLN A 39 -3.38 11.43 13.17
CA GLN A 39 -2.67 10.17 13.24
C GLN A 39 -2.00 9.90 14.59
N ILE A 40 -1.77 10.93 15.40
CA ILE A 40 -1.27 10.82 16.78
C ILE A 40 -2.41 11.03 17.77
N ARG A 41 -3.07 12.16 17.64
CA ARG A 41 -4.05 12.68 18.60
C ARG A 41 -5.29 11.79 18.71
N LEU A 42 -5.68 11.13 17.62
CA LEU A 42 -6.87 10.27 17.54
C LEU A 42 -6.54 8.77 17.46
N ILE A 43 -5.35 8.34 17.93
CA ILE A 43 -4.95 6.92 17.89
C ILE A 43 -5.90 6.02 18.70
N LYS A 44 -6.43 6.53 19.83
CA LYS A 44 -7.45 5.81 20.61
C LYS A 44 -8.73 5.58 19.82
N ASP A 45 -9.13 6.59 19.04
CA ASP A 45 -10.30 6.49 18.17
C ASP A 45 -10.08 5.49 17.04
N MET A 46 -8.88 5.48 16.44
CA MET A 46 -8.51 4.51 15.42
C MET A 46 -8.72 3.08 15.93
N LEU A 47 -8.20 2.76 17.11
CA LEU A 47 -8.33 1.44 17.72
C LEU A 47 -9.77 1.10 18.07
N GLN A 48 -10.54 2.04 18.62
CA GLN A 48 -11.95 1.83 18.96
C GLN A 48 -12.82 1.56 17.72
N LEU A 49 -12.56 2.28 16.62
CA LEU A 49 -13.31 2.12 15.36
C LEU A 49 -13.03 0.79 14.66
N LEU A 50 -11.86 0.20 14.85
CA LEU A 50 -11.53 -1.11 14.28
C LEU A 50 -12.41 -2.23 14.84
N PHE A 51 -12.74 -2.16 16.13
CA PHE A 51 -13.44 -3.25 16.85
C PHE A 51 -14.89 -2.92 17.20
N GLY A 52 -15.35 -1.69 16.96
CA GLY A 52 -16.60 -1.15 17.47
C GLY A 52 -17.80 -1.13 16.49
N GLU A 53 -17.60 -1.28 15.20
CA GLU A 53 -18.68 -1.12 14.21
C GLU A 53 -19.38 -2.43 13.84
N LYS A 54 -20.72 -2.33 13.79
CA LYS A 54 -21.65 -3.44 13.47
C LYS A 54 -21.59 -3.82 11.98
N LYS A 55 -22.20 -4.97 11.64
CA LYS A 55 -22.34 -5.47 10.25
C LYS A 55 -22.99 -4.41 9.34
N SER A 56 -22.42 -4.24 8.14
CA SER A 56 -22.95 -3.38 7.08
C SER A 56 -24.14 -4.03 6.39
N GLU A 57 -25.16 -3.23 6.01
CA GLU A 57 -26.34 -3.69 5.25
C GLU A 57 -26.18 -3.55 3.74
N HIS A 58 -25.45 -2.53 3.27
CA HIS A 58 -25.35 -2.16 1.86
C HIS A 58 -23.91 -2.05 1.30
N GLY A 59 -22.90 -2.08 2.17
CA GLY A 59 -21.50 -1.98 1.81
C GLY A 59 -20.66 -3.07 2.44
N ILE A 60 -19.40 -2.75 2.73
CA ILE A 60 -18.53 -3.55 3.57
C ILE A 60 -18.41 -2.89 4.95
N SER A 61 -18.16 -3.67 6.00
CA SER A 61 -17.95 -3.10 7.34
C SER A 61 -16.64 -2.34 7.42
N SER A 62 -16.48 -1.51 8.46
CA SER A 62 -15.23 -0.80 8.70
C SER A 62 -14.05 -1.74 8.88
N PHE A 63 -14.23 -2.85 9.59
CA PHE A 63 -13.19 -3.88 9.73
C PHE A 63 -12.88 -4.58 8.40
N GLN A 64 -13.90 -4.90 7.58
CA GLN A 64 -13.68 -5.46 6.24
C GLN A 64 -12.94 -4.47 5.33
N SER A 65 -13.25 -3.18 5.41
CA SER A 65 -12.52 -2.12 4.70
C SER A 65 -11.06 -2.07 5.15
N PHE A 66 -10.81 -2.09 6.46
CA PHE A 66 -9.46 -2.16 7.03
C PHE A 66 -8.70 -3.39 6.56
N ALA A 67 -9.28 -4.58 6.72
CA ALA A 67 -8.66 -5.84 6.34
C ALA A 67 -8.38 -5.92 4.82
N THR A 68 -9.31 -5.41 4.00
CA THR A 68 -9.12 -5.34 2.54
C THR A 68 -7.99 -4.37 2.18
N THR A 69 -7.89 -3.23 2.86
CA THR A 69 -6.83 -2.26 2.60
C THR A 69 -5.48 -2.76 3.11
N VAL A 70 -5.41 -3.31 4.32
CA VAL A 70 -4.19 -3.92 4.84
C VAL A 70 -3.77 -5.09 3.97
N GLY A 71 -4.70 -5.95 3.56
CA GLY A 71 -4.41 -7.07 2.66
C GLY A 71 -3.93 -6.64 1.27
N ALA A 72 -4.40 -5.48 0.76
CA ALA A 72 -3.90 -4.92 -0.49
C ALA A 72 -2.49 -4.35 -0.35
N ARG A 73 -2.19 -3.67 0.77
CA ARG A 73 -0.90 -3.03 1.08
C ARG A 73 0.16 -4.02 1.50
N VAL A 74 -0.16 -4.88 2.48
CA VAL A 74 0.78 -5.87 3.01
C VAL A 74 1.01 -6.95 1.96
N GLY A 75 2.03 -6.73 1.17
CA GLY A 75 2.43 -7.55 0.04
C GLY A 75 3.94 -7.53 -0.14
N MET A 76 4.37 -7.60 -1.38
CA MET A 76 5.80 -7.64 -1.69
C MET A 76 6.54 -6.34 -1.36
N GLY A 77 5.83 -5.20 -1.27
CA GLY A 77 6.38 -3.94 -0.78
C GLY A 77 7.01 -4.04 0.61
N ASN A 78 6.34 -4.74 1.54
CA ASN A 78 6.78 -4.92 2.92
C ASN A 78 7.94 -5.91 3.08
N ILE A 79 8.18 -6.79 2.14
CA ILE A 79 9.20 -7.83 2.25
C ILE A 79 10.32 -7.56 1.24
N ALA A 80 10.06 -7.73 -0.05
CA ALA A 80 11.04 -7.50 -1.08
C ALA A 80 11.41 -6.02 -1.23
N GLY A 81 10.43 -5.10 -1.09
CA GLY A 81 10.67 -3.65 -1.14
C GLY A 81 11.55 -3.16 -0.01
N VAL A 82 11.37 -3.67 1.22
CA VAL A 82 12.23 -3.35 2.37
C VAL A 82 13.68 -3.82 2.11
N ALA A 83 13.87 -5.04 1.61
CA ALA A 83 15.19 -5.56 1.25
C ALA A 83 15.86 -4.70 0.17
N THR A 84 15.12 -4.27 -0.85
CA THR A 84 15.62 -3.37 -1.90
C THR A 84 16.00 -1.99 -1.33
N ALA A 85 15.20 -1.45 -0.38
CA ALA A 85 15.53 -0.20 0.30
C ALA A 85 16.85 -0.30 1.07
N ILE A 86 17.07 -1.41 1.79
CA ILE A 86 18.32 -1.68 2.51
C ILE A 86 19.48 -1.84 1.53
N PHE A 87 19.30 -2.52 0.40
CA PHE A 87 20.34 -2.72 -0.60
C PHE A 87 20.86 -1.41 -1.16
N ILE A 88 19.98 -0.47 -1.54
CA ILE A 88 20.36 0.76 -2.24
C ILE A 88 20.59 1.93 -1.28
N GLY A 89 19.80 1.99 -0.20
CA GLY A 89 19.86 3.11 0.75
C GLY A 89 20.51 2.76 2.09
N GLY A 90 20.98 1.53 2.28
CA GLY A 90 21.50 1.06 3.55
C GLY A 90 20.46 1.00 4.67
N PRO A 91 20.89 0.71 5.92
CA PRO A 91 19.99 0.69 7.08
C PRO A 91 19.22 2.00 7.30
N GLY A 92 19.81 3.15 6.93
CA GLY A 92 19.20 4.47 7.06
C GLY A 92 17.89 4.63 6.25
N SER A 93 17.69 3.85 5.20
CA SER A 93 16.45 3.86 4.41
C SER A 93 15.23 3.47 5.26
N ILE A 94 15.41 2.63 6.27
CA ILE A 94 14.31 2.20 7.17
C ILE A 94 13.80 3.38 8.01
N PHE A 95 14.67 4.25 8.50
CA PHE A 95 14.26 5.47 9.18
C PHE A 95 13.36 6.34 8.28
N TRP A 96 13.73 6.51 7.02
CA TRP A 96 12.93 7.31 6.07
C TRP A 96 11.63 6.62 5.66
N MET A 97 11.58 5.27 5.68
CA MET A 97 10.32 4.53 5.59
C MET A 97 9.41 4.83 6.79
N TRP A 98 9.95 4.90 8.01
CA TRP A 98 9.16 5.29 9.19
C TRP A 98 8.67 6.73 9.09
N MET A 99 9.53 7.66 8.68
CA MET A 99 9.17 9.07 8.54
C MET A 99 8.05 9.29 7.54
N ILE A 100 8.16 8.71 6.33
CA ILE A 100 7.10 8.84 5.33
C ILE A 100 5.81 8.13 5.77
N THR A 101 5.90 7.05 6.51
CA THR A 101 4.74 6.35 7.08
C THR A 101 4.01 7.22 8.07
N PHE A 102 4.75 7.84 8.97
CA PHE A 102 4.19 8.69 10.02
C PHE A 102 3.47 9.91 9.45
N ILE A 103 4.12 10.67 8.56
CA ILE A 103 3.49 11.85 7.93
C ILE A 103 2.48 11.45 6.85
N GLY A 104 2.72 10.35 6.13
CA GLY A 104 1.83 9.81 5.10
C GLY A 104 0.48 9.33 5.64
N ALA A 105 0.41 8.96 6.92
CA ALA A 105 -0.85 8.61 7.57
C ALA A 105 -1.88 9.76 7.53
N ALA A 106 -1.43 11.03 7.55
CA ALA A 106 -2.31 12.17 7.32
C ALA A 106 -2.79 12.27 5.87
N SER A 107 -1.97 11.89 4.90
CA SER A 107 -2.37 11.83 3.49
C SER A 107 -3.42 10.73 3.27
N ALA A 108 -3.22 9.55 3.86
CA ALA A 108 -4.19 8.45 3.80
C ALA A 108 -5.50 8.81 4.51
N PHE A 109 -5.44 9.53 5.63
CA PHE A 109 -6.61 10.09 6.30
C PHE A 109 -7.37 11.01 5.35
N ALA A 110 -6.70 12.02 4.77
CA ALA A 110 -7.31 13.03 3.93
C ALA A 110 -7.96 12.42 2.68
N GLU A 111 -7.23 11.55 1.93
CA GLU A 111 -7.76 10.90 0.74
C GLU A 111 -8.98 10.02 1.05
N SER A 112 -8.97 9.32 2.18
CA SER A 112 -10.05 8.43 2.57
C SER A 112 -11.28 9.19 3.06
N VAL A 113 -11.10 10.29 3.79
CA VAL A 113 -12.18 11.22 4.14
C VAL A 113 -12.85 11.77 2.88
N LEU A 114 -12.05 12.23 1.91
CA LEU A 114 -12.58 12.75 0.64
C LEU A 114 -13.25 11.64 -0.18
N GLY A 115 -12.63 10.45 -0.28
CA GLY A 115 -13.22 9.31 -0.97
C GLY A 115 -14.60 8.94 -0.42
N GLN A 116 -14.73 8.91 0.90
CA GLN A 116 -16.00 8.67 1.57
C GLN A 116 -17.01 9.81 1.37
N ALA A 117 -16.58 11.07 1.52
CA ALA A 117 -17.47 12.22 1.42
C ALA A 117 -18.13 12.35 0.04
N TYR A 118 -17.39 12.00 -1.02
CA TYR A 118 -17.84 12.05 -2.42
C TYR A 118 -18.23 10.69 -2.99
N LYS A 119 -18.46 9.67 -2.16
CA LYS A 119 -18.89 8.35 -2.63
C LYS A 119 -20.27 8.40 -3.27
N ILE A 120 -20.50 7.49 -4.19
CA ILE A 120 -21.79 7.26 -4.83
C ILE A 120 -22.31 5.86 -4.51
N ARG A 121 -23.61 5.68 -4.67
CA ARG A 121 -24.27 4.37 -4.64
C ARG A 121 -24.55 3.94 -6.07
N ASN A 122 -24.02 2.80 -6.48
CA ASN A 122 -24.29 2.27 -7.81
C ASN A 122 -25.68 1.65 -7.90
N SER A 123 -26.10 1.23 -9.10
CA SER A 123 -27.41 0.62 -9.33
C SER A 123 -27.64 -0.72 -8.63
N SER A 124 -26.57 -1.38 -8.18
CA SER A 124 -26.65 -2.62 -7.39
C SER A 124 -26.66 -2.33 -5.88
N GLY A 125 -26.73 -1.06 -5.48
CA GLY A 125 -26.76 -0.63 -4.09
C GLY A 125 -25.39 -0.56 -3.40
N VAL A 126 -24.30 -0.89 -4.09
CA VAL A 126 -22.93 -0.90 -3.53
C VAL A 126 -22.32 0.50 -3.60
N PHE A 127 -21.61 0.89 -2.53
CA PHE A 127 -20.88 2.15 -2.50
C PHE A 127 -19.59 2.10 -3.33
N MET A 128 -19.27 3.20 -4.01
CA MET A 128 -18.08 3.39 -4.81
C MET A 128 -17.60 4.84 -4.70
N GLY A 129 -16.29 5.06 -4.75
CA GLY A 129 -15.71 6.40 -4.69
C GLY A 129 -14.21 6.34 -4.94
N GLY A 130 -13.50 7.34 -4.45
CA GLY A 130 -12.06 7.46 -4.60
C GLY A 130 -11.66 8.73 -5.37
N PRO A 131 -10.38 8.87 -5.78
CA PRO A 131 -9.88 10.12 -6.33
C PRO A 131 -10.64 10.64 -7.56
N ALA A 132 -10.99 9.78 -8.51
CA ALA A 132 -11.74 10.22 -9.69
C ALA A 132 -13.04 10.96 -9.31
N TYR A 133 -13.74 10.48 -8.26
CA TYR A 133 -15.00 11.07 -7.81
C TYR A 133 -14.80 12.40 -7.09
N TYR A 134 -13.84 12.51 -6.16
CA TYR A 134 -13.63 13.77 -5.48
C TYR A 134 -12.89 14.82 -6.33
N ILE A 135 -12.11 14.41 -7.33
CA ILE A 135 -11.55 15.34 -8.31
C ILE A 135 -12.67 15.92 -9.19
N GLU A 136 -13.57 15.07 -9.72
CA GLU A 136 -14.67 15.52 -10.55
C GLU A 136 -15.63 16.43 -9.80
N HIS A 137 -16.10 15.99 -8.63
CA HIS A 137 -17.15 16.71 -7.89
C HIS A 137 -16.61 17.74 -6.91
N GLY A 138 -15.42 17.55 -6.38
CA GLY A 138 -14.78 18.45 -5.41
C GLY A 138 -13.99 19.58 -6.05
N LEU A 139 -13.16 19.27 -7.07
CA LEU A 139 -12.40 20.24 -7.85
C LEU A 139 -13.17 20.71 -9.10
N LYS A 140 -14.28 20.08 -9.43
CA LYS A 140 -15.09 20.34 -10.66
C LYS A 140 -14.28 20.22 -11.94
N CYS A 141 -13.34 19.28 -11.99
CA CYS A 141 -12.43 19.08 -13.12
C CYS A 141 -12.52 17.64 -13.66
N ALA A 142 -13.48 17.38 -14.56
CA ALA A 142 -13.69 16.07 -15.18
C ALA A 142 -12.50 15.56 -16.01
N PRO A 143 -11.74 16.39 -16.78
CA PRO A 143 -10.55 15.91 -17.47
C PRO A 143 -9.49 15.37 -16.50
N TYR A 144 -9.25 16.04 -15.39
CA TYR A 144 -8.29 15.61 -14.37
C TYR A 144 -8.74 14.31 -13.67
N ALA A 145 -10.03 14.20 -13.38
CA ALA A 145 -10.62 12.98 -12.81
C ALA A 145 -10.45 11.77 -13.76
N LYS A 146 -10.66 11.97 -15.08
CA LYS A 146 -10.42 10.93 -16.09
C LYS A 146 -8.93 10.56 -16.18
N LEU A 147 -8.03 11.55 -16.13
CA LEU A 147 -6.58 11.29 -16.10
C LEU A 147 -6.20 10.39 -14.91
N PHE A 148 -6.66 10.72 -13.70
CA PHE A 148 -6.44 9.85 -12.55
C PHE A 148 -7.03 8.45 -12.76
N ALA A 149 -8.25 8.36 -13.28
CA ALA A 149 -8.90 7.06 -13.53
C ALA A 149 -8.12 6.20 -14.53
N VAL A 150 -7.50 6.80 -15.55
CA VAL A 150 -6.59 6.10 -16.49
C VAL A 150 -5.35 5.61 -15.74
N PHE A 151 -4.70 6.44 -14.93
CA PHE A 151 -3.53 6.03 -14.15
C PHE A 151 -3.86 4.90 -13.16
N ALA A 152 -5.02 4.96 -12.49
CA ALA A 152 -5.47 3.92 -11.58
C ALA A 152 -5.95 2.64 -12.30
N ALA A 153 -6.34 2.71 -13.55
CA ALA A 153 -6.59 1.53 -14.37
C ALA A 153 -5.29 0.90 -14.87
N LEU A 154 -4.28 1.71 -15.23
CA LEU A 154 -2.97 1.24 -15.67
C LEU A 154 -2.11 0.71 -14.51
N GLY A 155 -1.98 1.46 -13.42
CA GLY A 155 -1.16 1.06 -12.26
C GLY A 155 -1.62 -0.26 -11.68
N PRO A 156 -2.68 -0.28 -10.84
CA PRO A 156 -3.19 -1.50 -10.23
C PRO A 156 -3.72 -2.53 -11.24
N GLY A 157 -4.22 -2.08 -12.40
CA GLY A 157 -4.82 -2.98 -13.39
C GLY A 157 -3.84 -3.68 -14.32
N PHE A 158 -2.61 -3.15 -14.50
CA PHE A 158 -1.68 -3.67 -15.48
C PHE A 158 -0.22 -3.70 -14.99
N LEU A 159 0.29 -2.63 -14.35
CA LEU A 159 1.71 -2.51 -14.04
C LEU A 159 2.11 -3.20 -12.73
N LEU A 160 1.25 -3.15 -11.70
CA LEU A 160 1.53 -3.68 -10.36
C LEU A 160 1.36 -5.21 -10.22
N PRO A 161 0.41 -5.86 -10.91
CA PRO A 161 0.12 -7.28 -10.64
C PRO A 161 1.30 -8.21 -10.89
N GLY A 162 2.12 -7.91 -11.90
CA GLY A 162 3.30 -8.68 -12.24
C GLY A 162 4.34 -8.74 -11.13
N VAL A 163 4.51 -7.66 -10.35
CA VAL A 163 5.45 -7.59 -9.21
C VAL A 163 5.11 -8.64 -8.16
N GLN A 164 3.83 -8.80 -7.86
CA GLN A 164 3.35 -9.74 -6.86
C GLN A 164 3.64 -11.19 -7.26
N ILE A 165 3.28 -11.55 -8.50
CA ILE A 165 3.51 -12.90 -9.03
C ILE A 165 5.00 -13.18 -9.24
N ASN A 166 5.79 -12.21 -9.73
CA ASN A 166 7.25 -12.37 -9.87
C ASN A 166 7.89 -12.79 -8.55
N SER A 167 7.62 -12.06 -7.47
CA SER A 167 8.18 -12.37 -6.16
C SER A 167 7.70 -13.72 -5.62
N LEU A 168 6.43 -14.10 -5.87
CA LEU A 168 5.89 -15.38 -5.47
C LEU A 168 6.60 -16.53 -6.16
N VAL A 169 6.78 -16.47 -7.48
CA VAL A 169 7.42 -17.58 -8.23
C VAL A 169 8.88 -17.74 -7.85
N LEU A 170 9.59 -16.64 -7.54
CA LEU A 170 10.98 -16.68 -7.05
C LEU A 170 11.11 -17.43 -5.72
N VAL A 171 10.17 -17.21 -4.78
CA VAL A 171 10.18 -17.90 -3.48
C VAL A 171 9.85 -19.38 -3.62
N PHE A 172 8.91 -19.71 -4.52
CA PHE A 172 8.55 -21.12 -4.79
C PHE A 172 9.66 -21.89 -5.48
N GLU A 173 10.33 -21.28 -6.46
CA GLU A 173 11.51 -21.85 -7.09
C GLU A 173 12.58 -22.19 -6.05
N GLU A 174 12.89 -21.25 -5.14
CA GLU A 174 13.88 -21.45 -4.09
C GLU A 174 13.44 -22.51 -3.04
N ALA A 175 12.15 -22.55 -2.67
CA ALA A 175 11.66 -23.41 -1.60
C ALA A 175 11.36 -24.85 -2.05
N PHE A 176 10.94 -25.05 -3.30
CA PHE A 176 10.39 -26.31 -3.79
C PHE A 176 11.03 -26.82 -5.09
N ASP A 177 11.97 -26.06 -5.67
CA ASP A 177 12.63 -26.39 -6.95
C ASP A 177 11.61 -26.62 -8.09
N VAL A 178 10.57 -25.77 -8.17
CA VAL A 178 9.51 -25.85 -9.16
C VAL A 178 9.65 -24.70 -10.15
N ASP A 179 9.49 -25.02 -11.45
CA ASP A 179 9.57 -24.04 -12.54
C ASP A 179 8.61 -22.85 -12.33
N ARG A 180 9.13 -21.63 -12.57
CA ARG A 180 8.42 -20.35 -12.35
C ARG A 180 7.15 -20.25 -13.18
N VAL A 181 7.16 -20.75 -14.42
CA VAL A 181 6.03 -20.65 -15.35
C VAL A 181 4.89 -21.54 -14.89
N ILE A 182 5.20 -22.73 -14.36
CA ILE A 182 4.21 -23.67 -13.83
C ILE A 182 3.52 -23.05 -12.60
N VAL A 183 4.31 -22.54 -11.64
CA VAL A 183 3.78 -21.87 -10.44
C VAL A 183 2.92 -20.67 -10.83
N GLY A 184 3.44 -19.82 -11.74
CA GLY A 184 2.73 -18.65 -12.21
C GLY A 184 1.42 -18.99 -12.92
N PHE A 185 1.39 -20.03 -13.75
CA PHE A 185 0.16 -20.49 -14.42
C PHE A 185 -0.89 -20.95 -13.41
N ILE A 186 -0.51 -21.77 -12.44
CA ILE A 186 -1.42 -22.25 -11.37
C ILE A 186 -1.98 -21.06 -10.57
N CYS A 187 -1.11 -20.13 -10.16
CA CYS A 187 -1.51 -18.96 -9.41
C CYS A 187 -2.45 -18.05 -10.21
N CYS A 188 -2.16 -17.82 -11.49
CA CYS A 188 -3.02 -16.98 -12.35
C CYS A 188 -4.35 -17.65 -12.68
N ALA A 189 -4.41 -18.98 -12.82
CA ALA A 189 -5.66 -19.71 -12.97
C ALA A 189 -6.55 -19.56 -11.72
N PHE A 190 -5.96 -19.69 -10.53
CA PHE A 190 -6.66 -19.49 -9.27
C PHE A 190 -7.09 -18.02 -9.06
N LEU A 191 -6.22 -17.07 -9.42
CA LEU A 191 -6.55 -15.65 -9.43
C LEU A 191 -7.76 -15.34 -10.31
N ALA A 192 -7.78 -15.87 -11.53
CA ALA A 192 -8.92 -15.73 -12.45
C ALA A 192 -10.23 -16.19 -11.79
N PHE A 193 -10.20 -17.34 -11.10
CA PHE A 193 -11.38 -17.84 -10.38
C PHE A 193 -11.87 -16.88 -9.29
N ILE A 194 -10.95 -16.20 -8.57
CA ILE A 194 -11.30 -15.27 -7.49
C ILE A 194 -11.88 -13.96 -8.05
N ILE A 195 -11.20 -13.32 -9.03
CA ILE A 195 -11.52 -11.95 -9.45
C ILE A 195 -12.83 -11.83 -10.22
N PHE A 196 -13.37 -12.94 -10.78
CA PHE A 196 -14.72 -12.94 -11.33
C PHE A 196 -15.82 -12.90 -10.25
N GLY A 197 -15.43 -12.75 -8.95
CA GLY A 197 -16.33 -12.51 -7.83
C GLY A 197 -16.75 -11.04 -7.65
N SER A 198 -17.33 -10.74 -6.49
CA SER A 198 -17.74 -9.37 -6.08
C SER A 198 -16.83 -8.81 -4.99
N ILE A 199 -16.90 -7.47 -4.72
CA ILE A 199 -16.17 -6.82 -3.61
C ILE A 199 -16.47 -7.49 -2.26
N HIS A 200 -17.68 -7.97 -2.03
CA HIS A 200 -18.04 -8.68 -0.79
C HIS A 200 -17.27 -10.00 -0.65
N ARG A 201 -17.03 -10.74 -1.74
CA ARG A 201 -16.20 -11.96 -1.73
C ARG A 201 -14.75 -11.63 -1.45
N ILE A 202 -14.22 -10.60 -2.10
CA ILE A 202 -12.84 -10.10 -1.91
C ILE A 202 -12.65 -9.66 -0.45
N SER A 203 -13.55 -8.83 0.07
CA SER A 203 -13.46 -8.33 1.45
C SER A 203 -13.59 -9.43 2.49
N LYS A 204 -14.43 -10.44 2.26
CA LYS A 204 -14.57 -11.60 3.15
C LYS A 204 -13.31 -12.47 3.15
N LEU A 205 -12.68 -12.64 1.99
CA LEU A 205 -11.41 -13.35 1.88
C LEU A 205 -10.31 -12.59 2.64
N ALA A 206 -10.19 -11.27 2.43
CA ALA A 206 -9.22 -10.43 3.10
C ALA A 206 -9.45 -10.37 4.62
N GLU A 207 -10.71 -10.32 5.09
CA GLU A 207 -11.07 -10.34 6.51
C GLU A 207 -10.49 -11.56 7.25
N PHE A 208 -10.43 -12.70 6.57
CA PHE A 208 -9.89 -13.95 7.14
C PHE A 208 -8.37 -14.06 6.94
N LEU A 209 -7.89 -13.87 5.71
CA LEU A 209 -6.48 -14.12 5.37
C LEU A 209 -5.55 -13.07 5.97
N THR A 210 -5.94 -11.79 5.97
CA THR A 210 -5.04 -10.70 6.38
C THR A 210 -4.55 -10.83 7.83
N PRO A 211 -5.41 -11.03 8.85
CA PRO A 211 -4.91 -11.21 10.21
C PRO A 211 -4.05 -12.47 10.36
N PHE A 212 -4.43 -13.56 9.70
CA PHE A 212 -3.73 -14.84 9.80
C PHE A 212 -2.32 -14.78 9.23
N MET A 213 -2.16 -14.22 8.01
CA MET A 213 -0.85 -14.07 7.38
C MET A 213 0.08 -13.14 8.19
N CYS A 214 -0.48 -12.01 8.70
CA CYS A 214 0.27 -11.08 9.53
C CYS A 214 0.73 -11.72 10.84
N LEU A 215 -0.13 -12.48 11.51
CA LEU A 215 0.21 -13.15 12.77
C LEU A 215 1.35 -14.17 12.61
N ILE A 216 1.31 -14.99 11.56
CA ILE A 216 2.37 -15.98 11.32
C ILE A 216 3.69 -15.27 11.00
N TYR A 217 3.67 -14.26 10.13
CA TYR A 217 4.86 -13.51 9.77
C TYR A 217 5.47 -12.78 10.98
N MET A 218 4.62 -12.14 11.79
CA MET A 218 5.03 -11.52 13.05
C MET A 218 5.54 -12.52 14.07
N GLY A 219 5.04 -13.76 14.05
CA GLY A 219 5.56 -14.85 14.88
C GLY A 219 7.03 -15.16 14.59
N PHE A 220 7.41 -15.28 13.30
CA PHE A 220 8.81 -15.43 12.90
C PHE A 220 9.65 -14.23 13.33
N ALA A 221 9.15 -13.01 13.08
CA ALA A 221 9.84 -11.79 13.50
C ALA A 221 10.06 -11.74 15.03
N ALA A 222 9.04 -12.07 15.81
CA ALA A 222 9.12 -12.07 17.27
C ALA A 222 10.21 -13.02 17.80
N VAL A 223 10.31 -14.23 17.24
CA VAL A 223 11.36 -15.18 17.64
C VAL A 223 12.74 -14.63 17.30
N ILE A 224 12.95 -14.07 16.09
CA ILE A 224 14.23 -13.47 15.71
C ILE A 224 14.57 -12.29 16.63
N LEU A 225 13.61 -11.44 16.95
CA LEU A 225 13.81 -10.32 17.88
C LEU A 225 14.21 -10.82 19.28
N ILE A 226 13.53 -11.84 19.80
CA ILE A 226 13.83 -12.41 21.12
C ILE A 226 15.22 -13.05 21.15
N THR A 227 15.63 -13.73 20.09
CA THR A 227 16.95 -14.38 20.02
C THR A 227 18.11 -13.42 19.79
N HIS A 228 17.83 -12.16 19.38
CA HIS A 228 18.83 -11.12 19.13
C HIS A 228 18.58 -9.83 19.93
N LEU A 229 17.96 -9.94 21.11
CA LEU A 229 17.62 -8.79 21.96
C LEU A 229 18.83 -7.90 22.27
N ASP A 230 19.99 -8.50 22.42
CA ASP A 230 21.29 -7.83 22.68
C ASP A 230 21.70 -6.90 21.53
N ARG A 231 21.33 -7.22 20.29
CA ARG A 231 21.70 -6.48 19.08
C ARG A 231 20.70 -5.40 18.69
N ILE A 232 19.46 -5.44 19.18
CA ILE A 232 18.39 -4.49 18.81
C ILE A 232 18.80 -3.04 19.06
N PRO A 233 19.33 -2.66 20.26
CA PRO A 233 19.69 -1.26 20.49
C PRO A 233 20.77 -0.74 19.53
N ALA A 234 21.80 -1.56 19.26
CA ALA A 234 22.85 -1.21 18.31
C ALA A 234 22.29 -1.06 16.89
N MET A 235 21.39 -1.95 16.48
CA MET A 235 20.77 -1.89 15.15
C MET A 235 19.88 -0.67 14.98
N LEU A 236 19.07 -0.32 15.98
CA LEU A 236 18.26 0.90 15.96
C LEU A 236 19.15 2.15 15.92
N TYR A 237 20.24 2.16 16.65
CA TYR A 237 21.23 3.24 16.58
C TYR A 237 21.83 3.34 15.17
N THR A 238 22.22 2.24 14.55
CA THR A 238 22.74 2.21 13.16
C THR A 238 21.69 2.73 12.16
N ILE A 239 20.42 2.33 12.29
CA ILE A 239 19.33 2.84 11.42
C ILE A 239 19.23 4.36 11.50
N VAL A 240 19.23 4.93 12.72
CA VAL A 240 19.06 6.37 12.92
C VAL A 240 20.31 7.14 12.47
N THR A 241 21.51 6.70 12.85
CA THR A 241 22.76 7.39 12.50
C THR A 241 23.07 7.31 11.00
N SER A 242 22.77 6.19 10.36
CA SER A 242 22.89 6.05 8.88
C SER A 242 21.93 6.97 8.13
N ALA A 243 20.74 7.19 8.66
CA ALA A 243 19.72 8.02 8.02
C ALA A 243 20.09 9.50 7.95
N VAL A 244 20.93 9.97 8.86
CA VAL A 244 21.39 11.38 8.95
C VAL A 244 22.87 11.55 8.59
N GLY A 245 23.52 10.49 8.05
CA GLY A 245 24.91 10.52 7.60
C GLY A 245 25.96 10.55 8.72
N MET A 246 25.58 10.21 9.95
CA MET A 246 26.49 10.13 11.10
C MET A 246 27.27 8.80 11.17
N GLU A 247 26.82 7.79 10.43
CA GLU A 247 27.51 6.53 10.28
C GLU A 247 28.49 6.61 9.11
N PRO A 248 29.81 6.57 9.34
CA PRO A 248 30.80 6.82 8.28
C PRO A 248 30.66 5.87 7.08
N LEU A 249 30.32 4.61 7.32
CA LEU A 249 30.17 3.59 6.28
C LEU A 249 29.07 3.94 5.27
N PHE A 250 28.01 4.60 5.70
CA PHE A 250 26.83 4.91 4.87
C PHE A 250 26.67 6.40 4.55
N ALA A 251 27.59 7.25 4.99
CA ALA A 251 27.49 8.71 4.78
C ALA A 251 27.43 9.10 3.30
N GLY A 252 28.13 8.36 2.43
CA GLY A 252 28.12 8.61 0.98
C GLY A 252 26.81 8.31 0.28
N ILE A 253 25.90 7.55 0.88
CA ILE A 253 24.63 7.14 0.27
C ILE A 253 23.39 7.73 0.96
N ILE A 254 23.54 8.79 1.75
CA ILE A 254 22.41 9.42 2.46
C ILE A 254 21.27 9.85 1.53
N GLY A 255 21.58 10.39 0.36
CA GLY A 255 20.58 10.74 -0.65
C GLY A 255 19.77 9.54 -1.13
N SER A 256 20.45 8.40 -1.32
CA SER A 256 19.79 7.13 -1.66
C SER A 256 18.95 6.61 -0.50
N ALA A 257 19.41 6.76 0.76
CA ALA A 257 18.62 6.37 1.94
C ALA A 257 17.30 7.13 2.00
N VAL A 258 17.31 8.45 1.78
CA VAL A 258 16.09 9.26 1.71
C VAL A 258 15.19 8.82 0.57
N ALA A 259 15.73 8.79 -0.65
CA ALA A 259 14.95 8.51 -1.86
C ALA A 259 14.31 7.13 -1.83
N TRP A 260 15.09 6.09 -1.51
CA TRP A 260 14.61 4.71 -1.50
C TRP A 260 13.77 4.38 -0.26
N GLY A 261 14.08 4.98 0.89
CA GLY A 261 13.23 4.87 2.06
C GLY A 261 11.83 5.44 1.82
N VAL A 262 11.74 6.64 1.24
CA VAL A 262 10.44 7.24 0.88
C VAL A 262 9.76 6.44 -0.23
N LYS A 263 10.47 6.08 -1.31
CA LYS A 263 9.93 5.32 -2.44
C LYS A 263 9.34 3.99 -1.98
N ARG A 264 10.09 3.18 -1.24
CA ARG A 264 9.64 1.87 -0.76
C ARG A 264 8.61 1.98 0.36
N GLY A 265 8.68 3.01 1.20
CA GLY A 265 7.64 3.31 2.19
C GLY A 265 6.30 3.59 1.53
N ILE A 266 6.26 4.47 0.52
CA ILE A 266 5.04 4.77 -0.23
C ILE A 266 4.55 3.57 -1.05
N TYR A 267 5.46 2.85 -1.69
CA TYR A 267 5.11 1.63 -2.43
C TYR A 267 4.42 0.60 -1.53
N SER A 268 4.87 0.47 -0.27
CA SER A 268 4.27 -0.42 0.72
C SER A 268 2.91 0.08 1.19
N ASN A 269 2.84 1.31 1.71
CA ASN A 269 1.65 1.80 2.42
C ASN A 269 0.63 2.56 1.54
N GLU A 270 0.96 2.82 0.28
CA GLU A 270 0.11 3.50 -0.71
C GLU A 270 -0.41 4.89 -0.27
N ALA A 271 0.24 5.54 0.71
CA ALA A 271 -0.22 6.82 1.25
C ALA A 271 -0.19 7.93 0.19
N GLY A 272 -1.34 8.53 -0.08
CA GLY A 272 -1.47 9.57 -1.10
C GLY A 272 -1.59 9.04 -2.53
N MET A 273 -1.59 7.71 -2.75
CA MET A 273 -1.77 7.12 -4.08
C MET A 273 -3.26 7.03 -4.49
N GLY A 274 -4.18 7.21 -3.55
CA GLY A 274 -5.63 7.11 -3.79
C GLY A 274 -6.20 5.71 -3.62
N CYS A 275 -5.37 4.72 -3.41
CA CYS A 275 -5.77 3.32 -3.23
C CYS A 275 -6.66 3.13 -2.01
N GLY A 276 -6.24 3.68 -0.87
CA GLY A 276 -7.02 3.67 0.37
C GLY A 276 -8.37 4.37 0.23
N ALA A 277 -8.41 5.47 -0.52
CA ALA A 277 -9.66 6.19 -0.80
C ALA A 277 -10.65 5.35 -1.60
N ILE A 278 -10.18 4.55 -2.58
CA ILE A 278 -11.03 3.69 -3.40
C ILE A 278 -11.66 2.59 -2.53
N VAL A 279 -10.84 1.89 -1.73
CA VAL A 279 -11.31 0.78 -0.89
C VAL A 279 -12.21 1.28 0.24
N SER A 280 -11.79 2.34 0.93
CA SER A 280 -12.58 2.92 2.03
C SER A 280 -13.95 3.43 1.59
N SER A 281 -14.08 3.90 0.35
CA SER A 281 -15.37 4.38 -0.20
C SER A 281 -16.44 3.30 -0.27
N ALA A 282 -16.06 2.01 -0.35
CA ALA A 282 -16.99 0.89 -0.32
C ALA A 282 -17.59 0.64 1.07
N ALA A 283 -17.00 1.20 2.11
CA ALA A 283 -17.46 1.00 3.47
C ALA A 283 -18.74 1.80 3.78
N GLU A 284 -19.65 1.13 4.52
CA GLU A 284 -20.80 1.77 5.12
C GLU A 284 -20.41 2.35 6.48
N THR A 285 -20.41 3.67 6.61
CA THR A 285 -20.09 4.37 7.86
C THR A 285 -20.96 5.60 8.02
N SER A 286 -21.18 6.03 9.26
CA SER A 286 -22.00 7.21 9.58
C SER A 286 -21.27 8.53 9.30
N HIS A 287 -19.93 8.54 9.30
CA HIS A 287 -19.14 9.75 9.10
C HIS A 287 -17.83 9.45 8.37
N PRO A 288 -17.42 10.26 7.35
CA PRO A 288 -16.19 10.04 6.55
C PRO A 288 -14.92 9.94 7.39
N ALA A 289 -14.79 10.77 8.45
CA ALA A 289 -13.61 10.77 9.30
C ALA A 289 -13.36 9.42 10.00
N LYS A 290 -14.39 8.62 10.26
CA LYS A 290 -14.22 7.27 10.80
C LYS A 290 -13.38 6.39 9.89
N GLN A 291 -13.67 6.40 8.58
CA GLN A 291 -12.87 5.67 7.60
C GLN A 291 -11.49 6.29 7.39
N GLY A 292 -11.37 7.62 7.44
CA GLY A 292 -10.08 8.30 7.43
C GLY A 292 -9.15 7.82 8.55
N LEU A 293 -9.67 7.71 9.78
CA LEU A 293 -8.91 7.21 10.94
C LEU A 293 -8.52 5.73 10.81
N ILE A 294 -9.42 4.90 10.31
CA ILE A 294 -9.17 3.47 10.05
C ILE A 294 -8.06 3.31 9.00
N GLN A 295 -8.10 4.12 7.94
CA GLN A 295 -7.08 4.06 6.88
C GLN A 295 -5.72 4.62 7.33
N ALA A 296 -5.68 5.63 8.18
CA ALA A 296 -4.45 6.09 8.81
C ALA A 296 -3.84 5.00 9.72
N CYS A 297 -4.68 4.26 10.47
CA CYS A 297 -4.23 3.12 11.28
C CYS A 297 -3.65 1.99 10.42
N SER A 298 -4.25 1.70 9.27
CA SER A 298 -3.78 0.62 8.38
C SER A 298 -2.36 0.86 7.84
N ILE A 299 -1.93 2.12 7.68
CA ILE A 299 -0.56 2.49 7.31
C ILE A 299 0.45 2.09 8.39
N TYR A 300 0.08 2.27 9.66
CA TYR A 300 0.94 1.85 10.77
C TYR A 300 1.10 0.34 10.83
N VAL A 301 0.02 -0.40 10.64
CA VAL A 301 0.08 -1.87 10.59
C VAL A 301 0.93 -2.33 9.42
N ASP A 302 0.77 -1.72 8.26
CA ASP A 302 1.54 -2.07 7.06
C ASP A 302 3.05 -1.84 7.27
N THR A 303 3.48 -0.61 7.44
CA THR A 303 4.90 -0.26 7.36
C THR A 303 5.59 -0.25 8.73
N LEU A 304 4.96 0.37 9.78
CA LEU A 304 5.62 0.41 11.09
C LEU A 304 5.64 -0.96 11.77
N LEU A 305 4.67 -1.83 11.51
CA LEU A 305 4.66 -3.16 12.09
C LEU A 305 5.31 -4.18 11.13
N ILE A 306 4.70 -4.46 9.98
CA ILE A 306 5.16 -5.53 9.08
C ILE A 306 6.47 -5.15 8.36
N GLY A 307 6.57 -3.93 7.82
CA GLY A 307 7.79 -3.46 7.16
C GLY A 307 8.99 -3.41 8.11
N THR A 308 8.78 -2.93 9.36
CA THR A 308 9.83 -2.94 10.40
C THR A 308 10.22 -4.35 10.80
N ALA A 309 9.25 -5.27 10.91
CA ALA A 309 9.54 -6.67 11.17
C ALA A 309 10.50 -7.26 10.14
N THR A 310 10.23 -7.03 8.85
CA THR A 310 11.10 -7.46 7.75
C THR A 310 12.50 -6.83 7.84
N ALA A 311 12.55 -5.50 8.10
CA ALA A 311 13.83 -4.80 8.23
C ALA A 311 14.68 -5.41 9.36
N LEU A 312 14.08 -5.66 10.51
CA LEU A 312 14.78 -6.25 11.65
C LEU A 312 15.14 -7.73 11.42
N ILE A 313 14.28 -8.52 10.77
CA ILE A 313 14.62 -9.89 10.35
C ILE A 313 15.91 -9.87 9.53
N VAL A 314 15.97 -9.07 8.48
CA VAL A 314 17.09 -9.01 7.53
C VAL A 314 18.36 -8.43 8.18
N LEU A 315 18.24 -7.33 8.92
CA LEU A 315 19.37 -6.63 9.52
C LEU A 315 19.98 -7.40 10.72
N LEU A 316 19.16 -7.96 11.61
CA LEU A 316 19.65 -8.67 12.80
C LEU A 316 20.30 -10.02 12.44
N THR A 317 19.80 -10.71 11.42
CA THR A 317 20.40 -11.95 10.92
C THR A 317 21.64 -11.71 10.05
N GLY A 318 21.90 -10.44 9.66
CA GLY A 318 23.04 -10.09 8.78
C GLY A 318 22.84 -10.57 7.34
N THR A 319 21.60 -10.84 6.90
CA THR A 319 21.32 -11.40 5.58
C THR A 319 21.05 -10.27 4.56
N TYR A 320 22.04 -9.40 4.34
CA TYR A 320 21.91 -8.28 3.44
C TYR A 320 23.25 -7.82 2.85
N ASN A 321 23.17 -7.13 1.71
CA ASN A 321 24.26 -6.37 1.10
C ASN A 321 23.85 -4.89 1.04
N VAL A 322 24.82 -3.98 0.87
CA VAL A 322 24.55 -2.56 0.63
C VAL A 322 25.44 -2.12 -0.55
N SER A 323 24.79 -1.54 -1.57
CA SER A 323 25.46 -0.99 -2.75
C SER A 323 26.15 0.33 -2.43
N ASP A 324 27.31 0.59 -3.06
CA ASP A 324 27.97 1.89 -3.05
C ASP A 324 27.42 2.89 -4.08
N GLY A 325 26.46 2.46 -4.91
CA GLY A 325 25.88 3.24 -6.00
C GLY A 325 26.76 3.36 -7.24
N GLN A 326 27.94 2.71 -7.26
CA GLN A 326 28.91 2.75 -8.38
C GLN A 326 29.21 1.35 -8.95
N GLY A 327 28.41 0.37 -8.56
CA GLY A 327 28.55 -1.03 -8.99
C GLY A 327 29.35 -1.91 -8.02
N GLY A 328 29.83 -1.35 -6.89
CA GLY A 328 30.44 -2.08 -5.79
C GLY A 328 29.48 -2.27 -4.61
N LEU A 329 30.01 -2.87 -3.53
CA LEU A 329 29.29 -3.12 -2.30
C LEU A 329 30.02 -2.50 -1.09
N LEU A 330 29.29 -1.71 -0.29
CA LEU A 330 29.74 -1.25 1.04
C LEU A 330 29.66 -2.38 2.06
N VAL A 331 28.65 -3.22 1.96
CA VAL A 331 28.44 -4.41 2.79
C VAL A 331 28.16 -5.59 1.86
N ASN A 332 28.90 -6.69 2.04
CA ASN A 332 28.74 -7.94 1.31
C ASN A 332 28.63 -9.11 2.28
N SER A 333 27.43 -9.38 2.79
CA SER A 333 27.20 -10.46 3.76
C SER A 333 26.56 -11.70 3.13
N VAL A 334 25.93 -11.58 1.94
CA VAL A 334 25.19 -12.67 1.30
C VAL A 334 25.68 -12.96 -0.13
N GLY A 335 26.85 -12.42 -0.52
CA GLY A 335 27.43 -12.68 -1.85
C GLY A 335 26.52 -12.21 -2.99
N ASN A 336 26.31 -13.06 -3.97
CA ASN A 336 25.53 -12.73 -5.20
C ASN A 336 24.03 -12.94 -5.08
N ILE A 337 23.47 -13.08 -3.86
CA ILE A 337 22.02 -13.22 -3.69
C ILE A 337 21.37 -11.86 -3.95
N GLU A 338 20.51 -11.79 -4.95
CA GLU A 338 19.78 -10.57 -5.31
C GLU A 338 18.92 -10.05 -4.15
N ALA A 339 18.93 -8.73 -3.98
CA ALA A 339 18.11 -8.05 -3.01
C ALA A 339 16.62 -8.23 -3.33
N GLY A 340 15.84 -8.57 -2.33
CA GLY A 340 14.40 -8.79 -2.50
C GLY A 340 13.89 -9.85 -1.55
N ILE A 341 12.90 -10.59 -2.01
CA ILE A 341 12.22 -11.60 -1.19
C ILE A 341 13.18 -12.71 -0.69
N LYS A 342 14.21 -13.03 -1.45
CA LYS A 342 15.19 -14.05 -1.10
C LYS A 342 15.93 -13.73 0.21
N TRP A 343 16.22 -12.46 0.49
CA TRP A 343 16.89 -12.09 1.75
C TRP A 343 16.04 -12.44 2.98
N ALA A 344 14.75 -12.15 2.96
CA ALA A 344 13.85 -12.56 4.03
C ALA A 344 13.76 -14.10 4.15
N GLN A 345 13.72 -14.79 3.00
CA GLN A 345 13.68 -16.25 2.95
C GLN A 345 14.97 -16.88 3.55
N TYR A 346 16.14 -16.42 3.15
CA TYR A 346 17.42 -16.88 3.69
C TYR A 346 17.59 -16.52 5.16
N SER A 347 17.13 -15.34 5.60
CA SER A 347 17.11 -14.98 7.03
C SER A 347 16.36 -16.00 7.87
N LEU A 348 15.19 -16.43 7.39
CA LEU A 348 14.40 -17.45 8.07
C LEU A 348 15.05 -18.84 8.00
N ILE A 349 15.56 -19.24 6.83
CA ILE A 349 16.23 -20.53 6.64
C ILE A 349 17.46 -20.63 7.56
N ASN A 350 18.27 -19.60 7.65
CA ASN A 350 19.47 -19.57 8.49
C ASN A 350 19.12 -19.65 9.99
N THR A 351 17.96 -19.09 10.39
CA THR A 351 17.55 -19.07 11.80
C THR A 351 16.80 -20.35 12.21
N PHE A 352 15.89 -20.83 11.36
CA PHE A 352 14.92 -21.88 11.70
C PHE A 352 15.13 -23.19 10.92
N GLY A 353 16.00 -23.18 9.89
CA GLY A 353 16.20 -24.32 8.99
C GLY A 353 15.29 -24.28 7.75
N ALA A 354 15.51 -25.21 6.81
CA ALA A 354 14.90 -25.21 5.48
C ALA A 354 13.36 -25.23 5.46
N TRP A 355 12.71 -25.78 6.48
CA TRP A 355 11.24 -25.79 6.58
C TRP A 355 10.62 -24.39 6.62
N SER A 356 11.34 -23.43 7.22
CA SER A 356 10.83 -22.05 7.35
C SER A 356 10.73 -21.33 6.00
N GLY A 357 11.62 -21.62 5.07
CA GLY A 357 11.54 -21.13 3.70
C GLY A 357 10.28 -21.62 2.98
N LYS A 358 9.87 -22.88 3.22
CA LYS A 358 8.62 -23.45 2.67
C LYS A 358 7.39 -22.81 3.30
N VAL A 359 7.40 -22.57 4.61
CA VAL A 359 6.31 -21.88 5.31
C VAL A 359 6.19 -20.44 4.81
N LEU A 360 7.32 -19.73 4.63
CA LEU A 360 7.29 -18.39 4.05
C LEU A 360 6.67 -18.40 2.66
N ALA A 361 7.00 -19.36 1.79
CA ALA A 361 6.40 -19.46 0.46
C ALA A 361 4.87 -19.57 0.51
N ILE A 362 4.33 -20.36 1.46
CA ILE A 362 2.87 -20.49 1.67
C ILE A 362 2.27 -19.17 2.16
N ILE A 363 2.93 -18.47 3.10
CA ILE A 363 2.48 -17.16 3.59
C ILE A 363 2.46 -16.13 2.45
N ILE A 364 3.48 -16.15 1.59
CA ILE A 364 3.57 -15.26 0.42
C ILE A 364 2.39 -15.46 -0.55
N VAL A 365 1.87 -16.67 -0.71
CA VAL A 365 0.64 -16.88 -1.49
C VAL A 365 -0.50 -16.02 -0.93
N MET A 366 -0.69 -16.00 0.39
CA MET A 366 -1.76 -15.20 1.00
C MET A 366 -1.54 -13.71 0.78
N PHE A 367 -0.32 -13.20 0.99
CA PHE A 367 0.04 -11.80 0.74
C PHE A 367 -0.22 -11.40 -0.71
N VAL A 368 0.23 -12.21 -1.66
CA VAL A 368 0.06 -11.94 -3.09
C VAL A 368 -1.41 -11.93 -3.50
N PHE A 369 -2.21 -12.91 -3.06
CA PHE A 369 -3.62 -12.97 -3.45
C PHE A 369 -4.46 -11.86 -2.81
N THR A 370 -4.20 -11.46 -1.57
CA THR A 370 -4.89 -10.32 -0.97
C THR A 370 -4.53 -9.01 -1.68
N SER A 371 -3.26 -8.79 -2.04
CA SER A 371 -2.83 -7.62 -2.81
C SER A 371 -3.43 -7.60 -4.22
N LEU A 372 -3.36 -8.71 -4.96
CA LEU A 372 -3.91 -8.80 -6.32
C LEU A 372 -5.43 -8.56 -6.35
N THR A 373 -6.18 -9.09 -5.38
CA THR A 373 -7.62 -8.85 -5.31
C THR A 373 -7.95 -7.38 -5.00
N GLY A 374 -7.15 -6.73 -4.15
CA GLY A 374 -7.25 -5.29 -3.89
C GLY A 374 -6.97 -4.45 -5.13
N TYR A 375 -5.88 -4.75 -5.86
CA TYR A 375 -5.52 -4.07 -7.11
C TYR A 375 -6.59 -4.22 -8.19
N CYS A 376 -7.14 -5.43 -8.37
CA CYS A 376 -8.22 -5.67 -9.30
C CYS A 376 -9.45 -4.80 -8.96
N TYR A 377 -9.83 -4.71 -7.68
CA TYR A 377 -10.94 -3.86 -7.24
C TYR A 377 -10.67 -2.38 -7.50
N GLN A 378 -9.46 -1.90 -7.27
CA GLN A 378 -9.06 -0.51 -7.54
C GLN A 378 -9.18 -0.19 -9.04
N ALA A 379 -8.67 -1.08 -9.90
CA ALA A 379 -8.77 -0.94 -11.35
C ALA A 379 -10.24 -0.96 -11.83
N GLU A 380 -11.03 -1.94 -11.38
CA GLU A 380 -12.45 -2.04 -11.75
C GLU A 380 -13.25 -0.80 -11.35
N THR A 381 -12.98 -0.22 -10.18
CA THR A 381 -13.68 0.99 -9.72
C THR A 381 -13.47 2.15 -10.68
N ASN A 382 -12.23 2.32 -11.18
CA ASN A 382 -11.89 3.38 -12.13
C ASN A 382 -12.40 3.09 -13.55
N ILE A 383 -12.41 1.82 -13.99
CA ILE A 383 -13.07 1.41 -15.24
C ILE A 383 -14.58 1.68 -15.17
N ARG A 384 -15.24 1.40 -14.04
CA ARG A 384 -16.66 1.72 -13.84
C ARG A 384 -16.93 3.23 -13.84
N TYR A 385 -16.01 4.03 -13.32
CA TYR A 385 -16.07 5.48 -13.40
C TYR A 385 -16.06 5.96 -14.87
N MET A 386 -15.13 5.44 -15.70
CA MET A 386 -14.97 5.86 -17.09
C MET A 386 -16.06 5.31 -18.01
N PHE A 387 -16.40 4.02 -17.88
CA PHE A 387 -17.25 3.29 -18.82
C PHE A 387 -18.61 2.88 -18.23
N LYS A 388 -18.93 3.34 -17.00
CA LYS A 388 -20.21 3.09 -16.31
C LYS A 388 -20.54 1.60 -16.23
N ARG A 389 -21.63 1.15 -16.89
CA ARG A 389 -22.13 -0.25 -16.85
C ARG A 389 -21.57 -1.14 -17.97
N ASN A 390 -20.55 -0.74 -18.68
CA ASN A 390 -20.01 -1.54 -19.78
C ASN A 390 -19.38 -2.84 -19.26
N LYS A 391 -20.11 -3.95 -19.43
CA LYS A 391 -19.64 -5.29 -18.99
C LYS A 391 -18.42 -5.74 -19.77
N ALA A 392 -18.32 -5.40 -21.07
CA ALA A 392 -17.17 -5.75 -21.89
C ALA A 392 -15.89 -5.10 -21.34
N ALA A 393 -15.92 -3.79 -21.03
CA ALA A 393 -14.78 -3.09 -20.45
C ALA A 393 -14.33 -3.71 -19.11
N LEU A 394 -15.27 -4.14 -18.25
CA LEU A 394 -14.94 -4.83 -17.00
C LEU A 394 -14.32 -6.22 -17.24
N THR A 395 -14.86 -6.98 -18.18
CA THR A 395 -14.28 -8.29 -18.52
C THR A 395 -12.90 -8.12 -19.12
N THR A 396 -12.70 -7.14 -20.01
CA THR A 396 -11.40 -6.86 -20.63
C THR A 396 -10.36 -6.51 -19.56
N VAL A 397 -10.68 -5.63 -18.60
CA VAL A 397 -9.69 -5.29 -17.56
C VAL A 397 -9.33 -6.50 -16.69
N ARG A 398 -10.27 -7.39 -16.39
CA ARG A 398 -10.00 -8.64 -15.66
C ARG A 398 -9.09 -9.58 -16.42
N VAL A 399 -9.34 -9.75 -17.71
CA VAL A 399 -8.49 -10.59 -18.58
C VAL A 399 -7.09 -10.01 -18.69
N VAL A 400 -6.99 -8.70 -18.96
CA VAL A 400 -5.69 -7.98 -19.01
C VAL A 400 -4.96 -8.09 -17.68
N PHE A 401 -5.66 -7.97 -16.56
CA PHE A 401 -5.09 -8.12 -15.22
C PHE A 401 -4.44 -9.50 -15.01
N VAL A 402 -5.13 -10.58 -15.38
CA VAL A 402 -4.58 -11.94 -15.27
C VAL A 402 -3.37 -12.12 -16.18
N LEU A 403 -3.43 -11.62 -17.41
CA LEU A 403 -2.32 -11.70 -18.36
C LEU A 403 -1.11 -10.88 -17.87
N ALA A 404 -1.33 -9.68 -17.33
CA ALA A 404 -0.28 -8.85 -16.73
C ALA A 404 0.34 -9.50 -15.49
N SER A 405 -0.47 -10.16 -14.67
CA SER A 405 -0.01 -10.98 -13.55
C SER A 405 0.93 -12.09 -14.02
N PHE A 406 0.51 -12.84 -15.04
CA PHE A 406 1.31 -13.92 -15.63
C PHE A 406 2.60 -13.40 -16.27
N PHE A 407 2.56 -12.25 -16.93
CA PHE A 407 3.75 -11.60 -17.50
C PHE A 407 4.88 -11.42 -16.48
N GLY A 408 4.53 -11.22 -15.20
CA GLY A 408 5.49 -11.14 -14.09
C GLY A 408 6.38 -12.39 -13.95
N CYS A 409 5.94 -13.58 -14.38
CA CYS A 409 6.77 -14.79 -14.35
C CYS A 409 7.88 -14.79 -15.42
N LEU A 410 7.69 -14.02 -16.49
CA LEU A 410 8.52 -14.04 -17.70
C LEU A 410 9.58 -12.95 -17.72
N VAL A 411 9.48 -11.94 -16.84
CA VAL A 411 10.33 -10.76 -16.80
C VAL A 411 11.24 -10.82 -15.58
N ASN A 412 12.43 -10.23 -15.69
CA ASN A 412 13.35 -10.09 -14.55
C ASN A 412 12.79 -9.16 -13.48
N ALA A 413 13.25 -9.34 -12.23
CA ALA A 413 12.74 -8.60 -11.08
C ALA A 413 12.88 -7.08 -11.25
N ASP A 414 14.04 -6.58 -11.71
CA ASP A 414 14.29 -5.15 -11.85
C ASP A 414 13.26 -4.44 -12.73
N ALA A 415 13.02 -4.98 -13.94
CA ALA A 415 12.09 -4.38 -14.89
C ALA A 415 10.64 -4.44 -14.38
N ILE A 416 10.23 -5.54 -13.77
CA ILE A 416 8.85 -5.67 -13.27
C ILE A 416 8.60 -4.76 -12.07
N TRP A 417 9.59 -4.58 -11.18
CA TRP A 417 9.49 -3.63 -10.07
C TRP A 417 9.42 -2.20 -10.56
N ALA A 418 10.24 -1.81 -11.55
CA ALA A 418 10.20 -0.48 -12.13
C ALA A 418 8.85 -0.18 -12.80
N LEU A 419 8.21 -1.18 -13.46
CA LEU A 419 6.84 -1.03 -13.97
C LEU A 419 5.83 -0.76 -12.85
N GLY A 420 5.92 -1.50 -11.74
CA GLY A 420 5.07 -1.26 -10.57
C GLY A 420 5.26 0.13 -9.96
N ASP A 421 6.51 0.56 -9.84
CA ASP A 421 6.88 1.89 -9.36
C ASP A 421 6.28 3.00 -10.24
N ILE A 422 6.37 2.87 -11.58
CA ILE A 422 5.73 3.78 -12.54
C ILE A 422 4.24 3.88 -12.27
N GLY A 423 3.57 2.75 -12.07
CA GLY A 423 2.13 2.71 -11.80
C GLY A 423 1.72 3.54 -10.57
N TYR A 424 2.39 3.33 -9.45
CA TYR A 424 2.12 4.12 -8.24
C TYR A 424 2.56 5.57 -8.37
N GLY A 425 3.70 5.83 -9.00
CA GLY A 425 4.19 7.20 -9.19
C GLY A 425 3.21 8.06 -9.97
N LEU A 426 2.65 7.56 -11.08
CA LEU A 426 1.63 8.26 -11.87
C LEU A 426 0.37 8.57 -11.05
N MET A 427 -0.12 7.59 -10.28
CA MET A 427 -1.25 7.80 -9.38
C MET A 427 -0.94 8.84 -8.31
N GLY A 428 0.24 8.77 -7.72
CA GLY A 428 0.68 9.68 -6.67
C GLY A 428 0.79 11.12 -7.15
N TRP A 429 1.42 11.38 -8.28
CA TRP A 429 1.47 12.72 -8.88
C TRP A 429 0.08 13.32 -9.04
N ALA A 430 -0.86 12.55 -9.57
CA ALA A 430 -2.22 13.04 -9.75
C ALA A 430 -2.95 13.19 -8.41
N ASN A 431 -2.88 12.22 -7.49
CA ASN A 431 -3.71 12.25 -6.29
C ASN A 431 -3.19 13.22 -5.20
N ILE A 432 -1.88 13.29 -4.97
CA ILE A 432 -1.31 14.16 -3.94
C ILE A 432 -1.67 15.62 -4.20
N ILE A 433 -1.61 16.08 -5.44
CA ILE A 433 -2.03 17.43 -5.81
C ILE A 433 -3.51 17.64 -5.51
N ALA A 434 -4.36 16.68 -5.84
CA ALA A 434 -5.80 16.76 -5.58
C ALA A 434 -6.14 16.85 -4.09
N ILE A 435 -5.50 16.04 -3.25
CA ILE A 435 -5.74 16.06 -1.79
C ILE A 435 -5.23 17.35 -1.14
N ILE A 436 -4.12 17.93 -1.62
CA ILE A 436 -3.64 19.24 -1.17
C ILE A 436 -4.68 20.32 -1.48
N LEU A 437 -5.20 20.35 -2.72
CA LEU A 437 -6.22 21.33 -3.14
C LEU A 437 -7.54 21.16 -2.37
N LEU A 438 -7.89 19.93 -2.00
CA LEU A 438 -9.10 19.60 -1.23
C LEU A 438 -8.87 19.54 0.28
N ALA A 439 -7.65 19.81 0.78
CA ALA A 439 -7.34 19.78 2.19
C ALA A 439 -8.30 20.62 3.07
N PRO A 440 -8.76 21.83 2.66
CA PRO A 440 -9.73 22.57 3.44
C PRO A 440 -11.04 21.79 3.70
N LYS A 441 -11.49 21.00 2.75
CA LYS A 441 -12.68 20.14 2.91
C LYS A 441 -12.43 19.00 3.91
N ALA A 442 -11.30 18.32 3.79
CA ALA A 442 -10.92 17.26 4.74
C ALA A 442 -10.80 17.78 6.17
N VAL A 443 -10.20 18.97 6.35
CA VAL A 443 -10.10 19.66 7.66
C VAL A 443 -11.48 20.00 8.22
N ALA A 444 -12.38 20.55 7.41
CA ALA A 444 -13.73 20.89 7.85
C ALA A 444 -14.53 19.66 8.30
N ILE A 445 -14.41 18.54 7.54
CA ILE A 445 -15.06 17.29 7.88
C ILE A 445 -14.48 16.68 9.18
N LEU A 446 -13.16 16.76 9.39
CA LEU A 446 -12.55 16.30 10.64
C LEU A 446 -13.05 17.12 11.84
N ARG A 447 -13.12 18.45 11.72
CA ARG A 447 -13.64 19.32 12.78
C ARG A 447 -15.08 18.99 13.13
N ASP A 448 -15.94 18.75 12.14
CA ASP A 448 -17.32 18.33 12.38
C ASP A 448 -17.41 17.02 13.17
N TYR A 449 -16.56 16.05 12.82
CA TYR A 449 -16.44 14.80 13.57
C TYR A 449 -16.08 15.04 15.04
N GLU A 450 -15.08 15.87 15.29
CA GLU A 450 -14.59 16.17 16.63
C GLU A 450 -15.61 16.97 17.44
N GLU A 451 -16.30 17.94 16.84
CA GLU A 451 -17.36 18.72 17.48
C GLU A 451 -18.53 17.87 17.93
N GLN A 452 -18.98 16.93 17.07
CA GLN A 452 -20.07 16.02 17.42
C GLN A 452 -19.64 15.05 18.53
N LYS A 453 -18.40 14.54 18.46
CA LYS A 453 -17.85 13.65 19.48
C LYS A 453 -17.68 14.34 20.83
N ALA A 454 -17.22 15.59 20.85
CA ALA A 454 -17.09 16.37 22.07
C ALA A 454 -18.42 16.60 22.78
N LYS A 455 -19.54 16.57 22.04
CA LYS A 455 -20.91 16.60 22.55
C LYS A 455 -21.43 15.23 23.01
N GLY A 456 -20.61 14.18 22.98
CA GLY A 456 -21.01 12.82 23.34
C GLY A 456 -21.91 12.13 22.30
N GLN A 457 -21.99 12.66 21.07
CA GLN A 457 -22.81 12.11 20.00
C GLN A 457 -21.98 11.12 19.15
N ASP A 458 -22.64 10.11 18.57
CA ASP A 458 -22.04 9.33 17.49
C ASP A 458 -22.04 10.19 16.21
N PRO A 459 -20.86 10.55 15.66
CA PRO A 459 -20.78 11.48 14.54
C PRO A 459 -21.53 10.99 13.29
N VAL A 460 -22.37 11.88 12.73
CA VAL A 460 -23.17 11.65 11.53
C VAL A 460 -22.86 12.75 10.50
N PHE A 461 -22.62 12.34 9.26
CA PHE A 461 -22.24 13.23 8.19
C PHE A 461 -23.42 13.80 7.44
N ASN A 462 -23.48 15.14 7.33
CA ASN A 462 -24.41 15.83 6.45
C ASN A 462 -23.63 16.48 5.29
N PRO A 463 -23.67 15.93 4.06
CA PRO A 463 -22.93 16.47 2.93
C PRO A 463 -23.30 17.91 2.56
N ALA A 464 -24.56 18.32 2.77
CA ALA A 464 -25.03 19.67 2.46
C ALA A 464 -24.30 20.75 3.28
N LYS A 465 -23.93 20.46 4.54
CA LYS A 465 -23.13 21.34 5.41
C LYS A 465 -21.79 21.74 4.78
N PHE A 466 -21.24 20.90 3.91
CA PHE A 466 -19.94 21.10 3.26
C PHE A 466 -20.08 21.49 1.78
N GLY A 467 -21.29 21.77 1.30
CA GLY A 467 -21.55 22.04 -0.12
C GLY A 467 -21.24 20.85 -1.01
N ILE A 468 -21.40 19.63 -0.49
CA ILE A 468 -21.27 18.38 -1.23
C ILE A 468 -22.65 17.90 -1.63
N HIS A 469 -22.84 17.65 -2.93
CA HIS A 469 -24.11 17.12 -3.45
C HIS A 469 -24.12 15.61 -3.38
N ASP A 470 -25.14 15.05 -2.71
CA ASP A 470 -25.32 13.59 -2.64
C ASP A 470 -26.16 13.11 -3.86
N TYR A 471 -25.47 12.88 -4.99
CA TYR A 471 -26.10 12.52 -6.27
C TYR A 471 -26.91 11.23 -6.25
N THR A 472 -26.60 10.30 -5.36
CA THR A 472 -27.16 8.94 -5.38
C THR A 472 -27.86 8.54 -4.08
N GLY A 473 -27.95 9.44 -3.12
CA GLY A 473 -28.50 9.17 -1.80
C GLY A 473 -27.64 8.25 -0.96
N ALA A 474 -26.32 8.30 -1.15
CA ALA A 474 -25.36 7.48 -0.39
C ALA A 474 -25.40 7.78 1.12
N TRP A 475 -25.82 8.97 1.52
CA TRP A 475 -25.89 9.45 2.88
C TRP A 475 -27.31 9.56 3.46
N LYS A 476 -28.36 9.28 2.68
CA LYS A 476 -29.76 9.43 3.11
C LYS A 476 -30.12 8.68 4.37
N LYS A 477 -29.53 7.49 4.59
CA LYS A 477 -29.78 6.67 5.80
C LYS A 477 -29.45 7.42 7.09
N TYR A 478 -28.49 8.32 7.05
CA TYR A 478 -27.95 9.03 8.21
C TYR A 478 -28.49 10.46 8.38
N GLN A 479 -29.38 10.90 7.47
CA GLN A 479 -29.98 12.26 7.48
C GLN A 479 -31.37 12.33 8.13
N LYS A 480 -31.76 11.28 8.86
CA LYS A 480 -33.08 11.21 9.55
C LYS A 480 -33.08 12.00 10.83
#